data_7f870257c6f96e241da0f270a929c11c
#
_entry.id   7f870257c6f96e241da0f270a929c11c
#
_cell.length_a   1.000
_cell.length_b   1.000
_cell.length_c   1.000
_cell.angle_alpha   90.00
_cell.angle_beta   90.00
_cell.angle_gamma   90.00
#
_symmetry.space_group_name_H-M   'P 1'
#
loop_
_entity.id
_entity.type
_entity.pdbx_description
1 polymer ?
#
loop_
_entity_poly.entity_id
_entity_poly.type
_entity_poly.pdbx_seq_one_letter_code
_entity_poly.pdbx_strand_id
1 'polypeptide(L)'
;TYPDLIINLTNYAVTYMGHQVDMPPKELELLYFLASSPNQVFTREQLLDHIWGYEYIGDTRTVDVHIKRLREKIKDNPHWAIATVWGIGYKFEVKNP
;
A
#
# COMPACT_ATOMS: atom_id res chain seq x y z
N THR A 1 -13.07 -0.56 0.85
CA THR A 1 -13.42 0.79 0.44
C THR A 1 -13.18 1.77 1.57
N TYR A 2 -12.47 2.84 1.30
CA TYR A 2 -12.20 3.90 2.25
C TYR A 2 -12.63 5.24 1.67
N PRO A 3 -12.79 6.28 2.46
CA PRO A 3 -13.13 7.60 1.91
C PRO A 3 -12.14 7.98 0.79
N ASP A 4 -12.67 8.30 -0.38
CA ASP A 4 -11.92 8.69 -1.58
C ASP A 4 -10.99 7.61 -2.14
N LEU A 5 -11.11 6.35 -1.65
CA LEU A 5 -10.24 5.26 -2.13
C LEU A 5 -11.03 3.98 -2.30
N ILE A 6 -11.02 3.45 -3.52
CA ILE A 6 -11.63 2.17 -3.85
C ILE A 6 -10.56 1.30 -4.50
N ILE A 7 -10.33 0.13 -3.92
CA ILE A 7 -9.35 -0.83 -4.45
C ILE A 7 -10.12 -2.08 -4.85
N ASN A 8 -9.98 -2.47 -6.11
CA ASN A 8 -10.68 -3.64 -6.65
C ASN A 8 -9.66 -4.60 -7.26
N LEU A 9 -9.39 -5.71 -6.56
CA LEU A 9 -8.46 -6.72 -7.04
C LEU A 9 -9.04 -7.57 -8.17
N THR A 10 -10.36 -7.65 -8.27
CA THR A 10 -10.98 -8.46 -9.32
C THR A 10 -10.60 -7.97 -10.71
N ASN A 11 -10.58 -6.65 -10.90
CA ASN A 11 -10.20 -6.05 -12.18
C ASN A 11 -8.93 -5.20 -12.10
N TYR A 12 -8.19 -5.31 -11.00
CA TYR A 12 -6.95 -4.56 -10.76
C TYR A 12 -7.11 -3.06 -10.99
N ALA A 13 -8.16 -2.50 -10.38
CA ALA A 13 -8.49 -1.09 -10.53
C ALA A 13 -8.42 -0.36 -9.19
N VAL A 14 -7.89 0.86 -9.22
CA VAL A 14 -7.86 1.75 -8.07
C VAL A 14 -8.51 3.05 -8.47
N THR A 15 -9.43 3.52 -7.64
CA THR A 15 -10.06 4.84 -7.80
C THR A 15 -9.68 5.70 -6.61
N TYR A 16 -9.13 6.87 -6.88
CA TYR A 16 -8.72 7.82 -5.85
C TYR A 16 -9.32 9.18 -6.15
N MET A 17 -10.03 9.75 -5.19
CA MET A 17 -10.70 11.04 -5.34
C MET A 17 -11.62 11.09 -6.57
N GLY A 18 -12.29 9.96 -6.85
CA GLY A 18 -13.20 9.85 -7.98
C GLY A 18 -12.53 9.61 -9.33
N HIS A 19 -11.21 9.52 -9.37
CA HIS A 19 -10.45 9.30 -10.62
C HIS A 19 -9.76 7.94 -10.59
N GLN A 20 -9.77 7.27 -11.74
CA GLN A 20 -9.04 6.02 -11.87
C GLN A 20 -7.54 6.30 -11.89
N VAL A 21 -6.80 5.56 -11.08
CA VAL A 21 -5.34 5.69 -10.97
C VAL A 21 -4.68 4.52 -11.67
N ASP A 22 -3.78 4.80 -12.61
CA ASP A 22 -3.01 3.78 -13.27
C ASP A 22 -1.91 3.28 -12.33
N MET A 23 -1.95 2.01 -12.00
CA MET A 23 -1.09 1.44 -10.97
C MET A 23 -0.59 0.07 -11.41
N PRO A 24 0.74 -0.14 -11.49
CA PRO A 24 1.29 -1.46 -11.80
C PRO A 24 0.82 -2.52 -10.80
N PRO A 25 0.73 -3.80 -11.22
CA PRO A 25 0.18 -4.85 -10.35
C PRO A 25 0.81 -4.96 -8.98
N LYS A 26 2.14 -4.87 -8.86
CA LYS A 26 2.80 -5.00 -7.55
C LYS A 26 2.49 -3.83 -6.63
N GLU A 27 2.36 -2.63 -7.16
CA GLU A 27 1.94 -1.48 -6.35
C GLU A 27 0.52 -1.67 -5.84
N LEU A 28 -0.37 -2.12 -6.71
CA LEU A 28 -1.76 -2.35 -6.34
C LEU A 28 -1.88 -3.45 -5.30
N GLU A 29 -1.17 -4.56 -5.49
CA GLU A 29 -1.17 -5.68 -4.54
C GLU A 29 -0.65 -5.25 -3.17
N LEU A 30 0.41 -4.45 -3.15
CA LEU A 30 0.96 -3.92 -1.91
C LEU A 30 -0.05 -3.03 -1.18
N LEU A 31 -0.67 -2.12 -1.91
CA LEU A 31 -1.70 -1.24 -1.36
C LEU A 31 -2.86 -2.04 -0.80
N TYR A 32 -3.36 -3.01 -1.57
CA TYR A 32 -4.46 -3.85 -1.15
C TYR A 32 -4.13 -4.63 0.12
N PHE A 33 -2.93 -5.19 0.17
CA PHE A 33 -2.49 -5.97 1.33
C PHE A 33 -2.48 -5.11 2.60
N LEU A 34 -1.90 -3.93 2.51
CA LEU A 34 -1.86 -3.01 3.65
C LEU A 34 -3.26 -2.54 4.05
N ALA A 35 -4.08 -2.17 3.07
CA ALA A 35 -5.42 -1.66 3.33
C ALA A 35 -6.38 -2.72 3.84
N SER A 36 -6.08 -4.00 3.59
CA SER A 36 -6.89 -5.11 4.10
C SER A 36 -6.69 -5.37 5.58
N SER A 37 -5.62 -4.84 6.17
CA SER A 37 -5.32 -4.97 7.60
C SER A 37 -5.00 -3.58 8.15
N PRO A 38 -6.00 -2.69 8.24
CA PRO A 38 -5.76 -1.32 8.67
C PRO A 38 -5.16 -1.24 10.06
N ASN A 39 -4.26 -0.31 10.24
CA ASN A 39 -3.54 -0.04 11.49
C ASN A 39 -2.59 -1.14 11.93
N GLN A 40 -2.43 -2.19 11.13
CA GLN A 40 -1.45 -3.24 11.42
C GLN A 40 -0.11 -2.89 10.77
N VAL A 41 0.96 -3.00 11.55
CA VAL A 41 2.32 -2.74 11.07
C VAL A 41 2.89 -4.01 10.46
N PHE A 42 3.47 -3.87 9.26
CA PHE A 42 4.18 -4.95 8.59
C PHE A 42 5.62 -4.55 8.38
N THR A 43 6.55 -5.49 8.63
CA THR A 43 7.96 -5.25 8.34
C THR A 43 8.19 -5.26 6.83
N ARG A 44 9.31 -4.67 6.40
CA ARG A 44 9.67 -4.68 4.98
C ARG A 44 9.84 -6.10 4.47
N GLU A 45 10.41 -6.98 5.30
CA GLU A 45 10.57 -8.39 4.97
C GLU A 45 9.24 -9.09 4.78
N GLN A 46 8.29 -8.84 5.67
CA GLN A 46 6.94 -9.42 5.55
C GLN A 46 6.27 -8.98 4.26
N LEU A 47 6.37 -7.72 3.92
CA LEU A 47 5.79 -7.19 2.68
C LEU A 47 6.47 -7.78 1.45
N LEU A 48 7.79 -7.90 1.49
CA LEU A 48 8.52 -8.50 0.39
C LEU A 48 8.08 -9.95 0.17
N ASP A 49 7.97 -10.73 1.23
CA ASP A 49 7.57 -12.14 1.14
C ASP A 49 6.14 -12.29 0.64
N HIS A 50 5.21 -11.47 1.13
CA HIS A 50 3.80 -11.58 0.76
C HIS A 50 3.51 -11.12 -0.67
N ILE A 51 4.20 -10.09 -1.14
CA ILE A 51 3.89 -9.50 -2.45
C ILE A 51 4.79 -10.08 -3.53
N TRP A 52 6.08 -10.29 -3.25
CA TRP A 52 7.03 -10.81 -4.23
C TRP A 52 7.34 -12.29 -4.06
N GLY A 53 7.10 -12.85 -2.86
CA GLY A 53 7.30 -14.25 -2.58
C GLY A 53 8.64 -14.57 -1.96
N TYR A 54 8.72 -15.72 -1.28
CA TYR A 54 9.92 -16.12 -0.53
C TYR A 54 11.14 -16.36 -1.43
N GLU A 55 10.90 -16.71 -2.69
CA GLU A 55 11.99 -16.99 -3.62
C GLU A 55 12.49 -15.75 -4.36
N TYR A 56 11.92 -14.60 -4.06
CA TYR A 56 12.33 -13.37 -4.69
C TYR A 56 13.76 -13.01 -4.28
N ILE A 57 14.65 -12.92 -5.27
CA ILE A 57 16.05 -12.55 -5.04
C ILE A 57 16.15 -11.04 -5.20
N GLY A 58 15.77 -10.32 -4.16
CA GLY A 58 15.81 -8.87 -4.20
C GLY A 58 15.97 -8.30 -2.81
N ASP A 59 16.10 -6.98 -2.77
CA ASP A 59 16.34 -6.22 -1.56
C ASP A 59 15.02 -5.67 -1.04
N THR A 60 14.91 -5.51 0.27
CA THR A 60 13.74 -4.87 0.90
C THR A 60 13.56 -3.43 0.42
N ARG A 61 14.58 -2.82 -0.17
CA ARG A 61 14.45 -1.49 -0.80
C ARG A 61 13.42 -1.47 -1.92
N THR A 62 13.11 -2.62 -2.52
CA THR A 62 12.02 -2.75 -3.49
C THR A 62 10.71 -2.30 -2.88
N VAL A 63 10.45 -2.69 -1.63
CA VAL A 63 9.25 -2.28 -0.92
C VAL A 63 9.22 -0.76 -0.74
N ASP A 64 10.35 -0.17 -0.33
CA ASP A 64 10.42 1.28 -0.12
C ASP A 64 10.14 2.06 -1.40
N VAL A 65 10.66 1.59 -2.54
CA VAL A 65 10.43 2.22 -3.83
C VAL A 65 8.94 2.18 -4.20
N HIS A 66 8.30 1.03 -3.98
CA HIS A 66 6.88 0.89 -4.29
C HIS A 66 6.01 1.74 -3.37
N ILE A 67 6.37 1.82 -2.09
CA ILE A 67 5.67 2.71 -1.14
C ILE A 67 5.78 4.17 -1.60
N LYS A 68 6.97 4.59 -2.02
CA LYS A 68 7.17 5.95 -2.52
C LYS A 68 6.26 6.24 -3.72
N ARG A 69 6.20 5.31 -4.67
CA ARG A 69 5.35 5.46 -5.86
C ARG A 69 3.88 5.50 -5.50
N LEU A 70 3.45 4.67 -4.54
CA LEU A 70 2.09 4.72 -4.03
C LEU A 70 1.76 6.09 -3.45
N ARG A 71 2.64 6.63 -2.62
CA ARG A 71 2.43 7.93 -1.99
C ARG A 71 2.41 9.08 -2.98
N GLU A 72 3.06 8.92 -4.12
CA GLU A 72 3.01 9.92 -5.18
C GLU A 72 1.67 9.89 -5.92
N LYS A 73 1.06 8.71 -6.03
CA LYS A 73 -0.20 8.52 -6.75
C LYS A 73 -1.42 8.77 -5.88
N ILE A 74 -1.38 8.31 -4.64
CA ILE A 74 -2.47 8.51 -3.67
C ILE A 74 -1.91 9.25 -2.47
N LYS A 75 -2.09 10.56 -2.50
CA LYS A 75 -1.57 11.43 -1.45
C LYS A 75 -2.42 11.38 -0.20
N ASP A 76 -1.93 11.96 0.86
CA ASP A 76 -2.56 11.90 2.17
C ASP A 76 -4.02 12.36 2.13
N ASN A 77 -4.84 11.58 2.81
CA ASN A 77 -6.25 11.85 3.01
C ASN A 77 -6.46 12.08 4.51
N PRO A 78 -7.41 12.96 4.90
CA PRO A 78 -7.66 13.17 6.33
C PRO A 78 -8.16 11.93 7.05
N HIS A 79 -8.64 10.91 6.31
CA HIS A 79 -9.22 9.70 6.91
C HIS A 79 -8.27 8.51 6.94
N TRP A 80 -7.22 8.51 6.14
CA TRP A 80 -6.27 7.41 6.06
C TRP A 80 -4.94 7.88 5.46
N ALA A 81 -3.90 7.10 5.70
CA ALA A 81 -2.59 7.37 5.11
C ALA A 81 -1.74 6.09 5.08
N ILE A 82 -0.84 6.01 4.12
CA ILE A 82 0.21 5.00 4.14
C ILE A 82 1.33 5.56 4.99
N ALA A 83 1.51 5.01 6.19
CA ALA A 83 2.42 5.56 7.18
C ALA A 83 3.69 4.74 7.32
N THR A 84 4.80 5.42 7.53
CA THR A 84 6.07 4.78 7.89
C THR A 84 6.10 4.60 9.40
N VAL A 85 6.47 3.41 9.85
CA VAL A 85 6.76 3.16 11.25
C VAL A 85 8.27 3.01 11.34
N TRP A 86 8.94 4.05 11.81
CA TRP A 86 10.38 4.15 11.76
C TRP A 86 11.07 3.00 12.49
N GLY A 87 12.02 2.39 11.80
CA GLY A 87 12.76 1.24 12.32
C GLY A 87 12.03 -0.08 12.24
N ILE A 88 10.77 -0.10 11.76
CA ILE A 88 9.98 -1.33 11.69
C ILE A 88 9.48 -1.58 10.27
N GLY A 89 8.65 -0.70 9.71
CA GLY A 89 8.07 -0.92 8.40
C GLY A 89 6.97 0.07 8.06
N TYR A 90 5.85 -0.46 7.57
CA TYR A 90 4.75 0.36 7.06
C TYR A 90 3.40 -0.14 7.54
N LYS A 91 2.43 0.75 7.53
CA LYS A 91 1.02 0.41 7.82
C LYS A 91 0.09 1.28 7.00
N PHE A 92 -1.12 0.80 6.79
CA PHE A 92 -2.22 1.61 6.28
C PHE A 92 -2.95 2.15 7.50
N GLU A 93 -2.70 3.40 7.81
CA GLU A 93 -3.28 4.02 8.99
C GLU A 93 -4.68 4.55 8.68
N VAL A 94 -5.66 4.13 9.46
CA VAL A 94 -7.00 4.70 9.41
C VAL A 94 -7.12 5.67 10.58
N LYS A 95 -7.39 6.91 10.25
CA LYS A 95 -7.51 7.97 11.25
C LYS A 95 -8.96 8.09 11.67
N ASN A 96 -9.21 7.96 12.96
CA ASN A 96 -10.55 8.21 13.48
C ASN A 96 -10.76 9.70 13.64
N PRO A 97 -11.93 10.20 13.24
CA PRO A 97 -12.25 11.60 13.44
C PRO A 97 -12.42 11.95 14.91
#